data_013a9351aee2af8da5a46990979b246d
#
_entry.id   013a9351aee2af8da5a46990979b246d
#
_cell.length_a   1.000
_cell.length_b   1.000
_cell.length_c   1.000
_cell.angle_alpha   90.00
_cell.angle_beta   90.00
_cell.angle_gamma   90.00
#
_symmetry.space_group_name_H-M   'P 1'
#
loop_
_entity.id
_entity.type
_entity.pdbx_description
1 polymer ?
#
loop_
_entity_poly.entity_id
_entity_poly.type
_entity_poly.pdbx_seq_one_letter_code
_entity_poly.pdbx_strand_id
1 'polypeptide(L)'
;GEYYIASDATPFIEYTNQAVYLEEEEVALISLEKGLEIRTIANKLIRPYIQELALEIESIEKAGYDHFMLKEVNEQPKSIFDTLRGRLLVNKNTISINGLNQYEKKFLNADRIIIVACGTSWHAGLVAEYLIEDLARIPVEVEYASEFRYRNPIITERDIVIAVSQSGETADTLSAIQLAKTKGATIFGICNAVGSSIARESHIGAYTHAGPEIGVASTKAFTAQVTLFTLIAMSLAEKRGTISKKLYRKLIRELDAIPKKVQHTLKLDEQSKHIASVYK
;
A
#
# COMPACT_ATOMS: atom_id res chain seq x y z
N GLY A 1 -31.26 -10.64 12.95
CA GLY A 1 -30.04 -10.39 12.18
C GLY A 1 -28.85 -10.25 13.09
N GLU A 2 -27.68 -10.50 12.57
CA GLU A 2 -26.40 -10.33 13.27
C GLU A 2 -25.69 -9.13 12.69
N TYR A 3 -24.87 -8.46 13.51
CA TYR A 3 -24.03 -7.35 13.11
C TYR A 3 -22.60 -7.66 13.50
N TYR A 4 -21.68 -7.40 12.60
CA TYR A 4 -20.24 -7.59 12.81
C TYR A 4 -19.55 -6.23 12.83
N ILE A 5 -18.59 -6.06 13.73
CA ILE A 5 -17.81 -4.83 13.87
C ILE A 5 -16.34 -5.21 13.83
N ALA A 6 -15.58 -4.59 12.95
CA ALA A 6 -14.13 -4.79 12.81
C ALA A 6 -13.46 -3.54 12.29
N SER A 7 -12.14 -3.48 12.42
CA SER A 7 -11.30 -2.41 11.86
C SER A 7 -11.13 -2.50 10.34
N ASP A 8 -11.31 -3.69 9.76
CA ASP A 8 -11.35 -3.94 8.32
C ASP A 8 -12.36 -5.05 7.99
N ALA A 9 -12.62 -5.30 6.72
CA ALA A 9 -13.65 -6.25 6.28
C ALA A 9 -13.25 -7.73 6.39
N THR A 10 -11.96 -8.05 6.48
CA THR A 10 -11.45 -9.42 6.41
C THR A 10 -12.06 -10.36 7.46
N PRO A 11 -12.25 -9.98 8.75
CA PRO A 11 -12.78 -10.87 9.78
C PRO A 11 -14.23 -11.29 9.59
N PHE A 12 -15.03 -10.56 8.81
CA PHE A 12 -16.45 -10.88 8.67
C PHE A 12 -16.88 -11.27 7.25
N ILE A 13 -15.94 -11.38 6.32
CA ILE A 13 -16.25 -11.74 4.93
C ILE A 13 -16.88 -13.14 4.80
N GLU A 14 -16.58 -14.05 5.73
CA GLU A 14 -17.22 -15.39 5.81
C GLU A 14 -18.71 -15.32 6.14
N TYR A 15 -19.17 -14.23 6.74
CA TYR A 15 -20.54 -14.06 7.23
C TYR A 15 -21.35 -13.12 6.35
N THR A 16 -20.70 -12.10 5.76
CA THR A 16 -21.36 -11.12 4.89
C THR A 16 -20.36 -10.46 3.94
N ASN A 17 -20.81 -10.21 2.72
CA ASN A 17 -20.08 -9.40 1.74
C ASN A 17 -20.53 -7.92 1.74
N GLN A 18 -21.37 -7.52 2.67
CA GLN A 18 -21.86 -6.15 2.78
C GLN A 18 -21.20 -5.46 3.97
N ALA A 19 -20.64 -4.29 3.73
CA ALA A 19 -20.02 -3.46 4.75
C ALA A 19 -20.50 -2.00 4.66
N VAL A 20 -20.49 -1.35 5.83
CA VAL A 20 -20.66 0.10 5.93
C VAL A 20 -19.40 0.64 6.59
N TYR A 21 -18.70 1.52 5.89
CA TYR A 21 -17.56 2.23 6.44
C TYR A 21 -18.04 3.53 7.07
N LEU A 22 -17.55 3.81 8.27
CA LEU A 22 -17.80 5.09 8.93
C LEU A 22 -16.81 6.14 8.41
N GLU A 23 -17.32 7.33 8.17
CA GLU A 23 -16.50 8.50 7.87
C GLU A 23 -16.10 9.23 9.17
N GLU A 24 -15.23 10.24 9.03
CA GLU A 24 -14.85 11.09 10.16
C GLU A 24 -16.10 11.72 10.81
N GLU A 25 -16.09 11.84 12.13
CA GLU A 25 -17.20 12.38 12.93
C GLU A 25 -18.52 11.58 12.84
N GLU A 26 -18.49 10.32 12.40
CA GLU A 26 -19.64 9.43 12.39
C GLU A 26 -19.62 8.44 13.54
N VAL A 27 -20.79 8.15 14.06
CA VAL A 27 -21.04 7.17 15.14
C VAL A 27 -22.10 6.19 14.68
N ALA A 28 -21.79 4.90 14.74
CA ALA A 28 -22.75 3.83 14.51
C ALA A 28 -23.41 3.40 15.81
N LEU A 29 -24.74 3.34 15.79
CA LEU A 29 -25.58 2.79 16.86
C LEU A 29 -26.23 1.52 16.34
N ILE A 30 -25.95 0.40 17.02
CA ILE A 30 -26.53 -0.90 16.67
C ILE A 30 -27.47 -1.34 17.79
N SER A 31 -28.71 -1.63 17.45
CA SER A 31 -29.66 -2.23 18.38
C SER A 31 -30.47 -3.35 17.71
N LEU A 32 -30.90 -4.34 18.50
CA LEU A 32 -31.71 -5.44 17.97
C LEU A 32 -33.09 -4.99 17.51
N GLU A 33 -33.60 -3.89 18.07
CA GLU A 33 -34.93 -3.36 17.73
C GLU A 33 -34.93 -2.46 16.51
N LYS A 34 -33.91 -1.55 16.40
CA LYS A 34 -33.84 -0.52 15.37
C LYS A 34 -32.85 -0.81 14.25
N GLY A 35 -32.00 -1.82 14.43
CA GLY A 35 -30.93 -2.12 13.49
C GLY A 35 -29.75 -1.14 13.59
N LEU A 36 -29.11 -0.88 12.46
CA LEU A 36 -27.99 0.05 12.33
C LEU A 36 -28.48 1.46 12.05
N GLU A 37 -28.12 2.40 12.90
CA GLU A 37 -28.27 3.83 12.69
C GLU A 37 -26.88 4.48 12.66
N ILE A 38 -26.60 5.36 11.69
CA ILE A 38 -25.40 6.18 11.64
C ILE A 38 -25.77 7.63 11.88
N ARG A 39 -25.01 8.29 12.76
CA ARG A 39 -25.19 9.69 13.10
C ARG A 39 -23.85 10.42 13.12
N THR A 40 -23.86 11.69 12.80
CA THR A 40 -22.71 12.55 13.09
C THR A 40 -22.58 12.79 14.59
N ILE A 41 -21.40 13.24 15.05
CA ILE A 41 -21.19 13.72 16.44
C ILE A 41 -22.16 14.87 16.80
N ALA A 42 -22.67 15.62 15.82
CA ALA A 42 -23.74 16.62 15.99
C ALA A 42 -25.15 15.99 16.02
N ASN A 43 -25.27 14.66 16.16
CA ASN A 43 -26.52 13.90 16.26
C ASN A 43 -27.44 13.96 15.03
N LYS A 44 -26.90 14.28 13.85
CA LYS A 44 -27.65 14.25 12.58
C LYS A 44 -27.65 12.83 12.02
N LEU A 45 -28.85 12.28 11.74
CA LEU A 45 -29.00 10.96 11.12
C LEU A 45 -28.46 10.95 9.69
N ILE A 46 -27.67 9.93 9.36
CA ILE A 46 -27.10 9.68 8.05
C ILE A 46 -27.66 8.36 7.50
N ARG A 47 -27.94 8.32 6.21
CA ARG A 47 -28.31 7.08 5.54
C ARG A 47 -27.03 6.26 5.28
N PRO A 48 -26.92 5.02 5.79
CA PRO A 48 -25.76 4.17 5.54
C PRO A 48 -25.54 3.94 4.04
N TYR A 49 -24.31 4.08 3.59
CA TYR A 49 -23.91 3.61 2.27
C TYR A 49 -23.37 2.19 2.40
N ILE A 50 -24.15 1.21 1.91
CA ILE A 50 -23.78 -0.20 1.94
C ILE A 50 -22.90 -0.48 0.72
N GLN A 51 -21.68 -0.91 0.98
CA GLN A 51 -20.71 -1.30 -0.03
C GLN A 51 -20.64 -2.82 -0.13
N GLU A 52 -20.67 -3.34 -1.35
CA GLU A 52 -20.44 -4.77 -1.59
C GLU A 52 -18.93 -5.04 -1.71
N LEU A 53 -18.46 -6.02 -0.92
CA LEU A 53 -17.05 -6.39 -0.86
C LEU A 53 -16.74 -7.42 -1.93
N ALA A 54 -15.75 -7.14 -2.76
CA ALA A 54 -15.28 -8.03 -3.83
C ALA A 54 -14.14 -8.97 -3.32
N LEU A 55 -14.21 -9.42 -2.06
CA LEU A 55 -13.23 -10.36 -1.50
C LEU A 55 -13.75 -11.80 -1.65
N GLU A 56 -12.90 -12.70 -2.15
CA GLU A 56 -13.18 -14.13 -2.25
C GLU A 56 -12.78 -14.85 -0.96
N ILE A 57 -13.66 -15.69 -0.40
CA ILE A 57 -13.41 -16.46 0.84
C ILE A 57 -12.12 -17.30 0.73
N GLU A 58 -11.85 -17.89 -0.42
CA GLU A 58 -10.65 -18.68 -0.69
C GLU A 58 -9.35 -17.88 -0.43
N SER A 59 -9.40 -16.56 -0.58
CA SER A 59 -8.23 -15.70 -0.37
C SER A 59 -7.86 -15.51 1.11
N ILE A 60 -8.80 -15.74 2.03
CA ILE A 60 -8.60 -15.61 3.48
C ILE A 60 -8.39 -16.96 4.19
N GLU A 61 -8.49 -18.08 3.48
CA GLU A 61 -8.18 -19.40 4.03
C GLU A 61 -6.66 -19.67 4.02
N LYS A 62 -6.22 -20.58 4.90
CA LYS A 62 -4.81 -21.01 4.95
C LYS A 62 -4.35 -21.83 3.74
N ALA A 63 -5.26 -22.32 2.90
CA ALA A 63 -4.96 -23.08 1.69
C ALA A 63 -3.97 -24.26 1.92
N GLY A 64 -4.11 -24.95 3.06
CA GLY A 64 -3.26 -26.10 3.42
C GLY A 64 -1.93 -25.75 4.10
N TYR A 65 -1.63 -24.49 4.33
CA TYR A 65 -0.47 -24.07 5.12
C TYR A 65 -0.78 -24.05 6.62
N ASP A 66 0.22 -24.33 7.45
CA ASP A 66 0.06 -24.31 8.92
C ASP A 66 -0.26 -22.90 9.46
N HIS A 67 0.34 -21.88 8.83
CA HIS A 67 0.24 -20.48 9.24
C HIS A 67 -0.04 -19.57 8.05
N PHE A 68 -0.81 -18.49 8.28
CA PHE A 68 -1.06 -17.46 7.28
C PHE A 68 0.23 -16.85 6.75
N MET A 69 1.18 -16.52 7.62
CA MET A 69 2.47 -15.97 7.19
C MET A 69 3.20 -16.90 6.20
N LEU A 70 3.17 -18.21 6.41
CA LEU A 70 3.81 -19.17 5.49
C LEU A 70 3.09 -19.18 4.12
N LYS A 71 1.76 -19.16 4.11
CA LYS A 71 0.97 -18.97 2.89
C LYS A 71 1.40 -17.70 2.16
N GLU A 72 1.42 -16.58 2.87
CA GLU A 72 1.72 -15.25 2.33
C GLU A 72 3.15 -15.13 1.80
N VAL A 73 4.12 -15.80 2.45
CA VAL A 73 5.48 -15.95 1.90
C VAL A 73 5.46 -16.66 0.54
N ASN A 74 4.66 -17.70 0.40
CA ASN A 74 4.53 -18.45 -0.86
C ASN A 74 3.68 -17.72 -1.92
N GLU A 75 2.86 -16.77 -1.52
CA GLU A 75 2.07 -15.91 -2.44
C GLU A 75 2.86 -14.75 -3.05
N GLN A 76 4.08 -14.45 -2.58
CA GLN A 76 4.87 -13.32 -3.05
C GLN A 76 5.08 -13.31 -4.59
N PRO A 77 5.35 -14.41 -5.29
CA PRO A 77 5.44 -14.38 -6.75
C PRO A 77 4.17 -13.85 -7.42
N LYS A 78 3.00 -14.24 -6.89
CA LYS A 78 1.71 -13.80 -7.39
C LYS A 78 1.45 -12.34 -7.05
N SER A 79 1.68 -11.92 -5.82
CA SER A 79 1.45 -10.53 -5.38
C SER A 79 2.35 -9.53 -6.14
N ILE A 80 3.60 -9.88 -6.39
CA ILE A 80 4.51 -9.09 -7.24
C ILE A 80 3.97 -9.00 -8.67
N PHE A 81 3.56 -10.13 -9.24
CA PHE A 81 2.97 -10.15 -10.60
C PHE A 81 1.71 -9.28 -10.67
N ASP A 82 0.81 -9.40 -9.69
CA ASP A 82 -0.42 -8.61 -9.66
C ASP A 82 -0.15 -7.10 -9.48
N THR A 83 0.89 -6.74 -8.72
CA THR A 83 1.35 -5.35 -8.61
C THR A 83 1.90 -4.81 -9.95
N LEU A 84 2.56 -5.64 -10.73
CA LEU A 84 3.11 -5.28 -12.04
C LEU A 84 2.03 -5.23 -13.13
N ARG A 85 1.00 -6.04 -12.99
CA ARG A 85 -0.03 -6.25 -14.02
C ARG A 85 -0.72 -4.94 -14.41
N GLY A 86 -0.77 -4.67 -15.71
CA GLY A 86 -1.35 -3.44 -16.27
C GLY A 86 -0.49 -2.19 -16.10
N ARG A 87 0.61 -2.25 -15.34
CA ARG A 87 1.54 -1.14 -15.12
C ARG A 87 2.85 -1.32 -15.84
N LEU A 88 3.43 -2.51 -15.80
CA LEU A 88 4.65 -2.84 -16.53
C LEU A 88 4.29 -3.36 -17.92
N LEU A 89 4.42 -2.52 -18.94
CA LEU A 89 4.05 -2.84 -20.33
C LEU A 89 5.29 -3.23 -21.12
N VAL A 90 5.77 -4.46 -20.92
CA VAL A 90 7.05 -4.97 -21.45
C VAL A 90 7.14 -4.82 -22.97
N ASN A 91 6.08 -5.20 -23.69
CA ASN A 91 6.05 -5.12 -25.17
C ASN A 91 6.16 -3.67 -25.69
N LYS A 92 5.76 -2.68 -24.87
CA LYS A 92 5.84 -1.26 -25.20
C LYS A 92 7.10 -0.60 -24.60
N ASN A 93 7.88 -1.34 -23.81
CA ASN A 93 8.99 -0.83 -22.99
C ASN A 93 8.57 0.43 -22.20
N THR A 94 7.45 0.39 -21.50
CA THR A 94 6.96 1.55 -20.74
C THR A 94 6.28 1.11 -19.44
N ILE A 95 6.23 2.04 -18.48
CA ILE A 95 5.52 1.91 -17.22
C ILE A 95 4.37 2.91 -17.22
N SER A 96 3.20 2.47 -16.75
CA SER A 96 2.00 3.32 -16.63
C SER A 96 1.38 3.12 -15.26
N ILE A 97 1.39 4.17 -14.44
CA ILE A 97 0.75 4.22 -13.13
C ILE A 97 -0.22 5.40 -13.18
N ASN A 98 -1.54 5.12 -13.21
CA ASN A 98 -2.56 6.16 -13.44
C ASN A 98 -2.42 7.35 -12.48
N GLY A 99 -2.28 7.10 -11.18
CA GLY A 99 -2.11 8.14 -10.18
C GLY A 99 -0.86 9.00 -10.41
N LEU A 100 0.27 8.38 -10.72
CA LEU A 100 1.51 9.08 -11.03
C LEU A 100 1.37 9.91 -12.32
N ASN A 101 0.74 9.35 -13.36
CA ASN A 101 0.58 10.03 -14.64
C ASN A 101 -0.29 11.29 -14.52
N GLN A 102 -1.31 11.27 -13.68
CA GLN A 102 -2.17 12.44 -13.44
C GLN A 102 -1.43 13.59 -12.74
N TYR A 103 -0.47 13.27 -11.87
CA TYR A 103 0.31 14.23 -11.09
C TYR A 103 1.77 14.35 -11.57
N GLU A 104 2.07 13.88 -12.78
CA GLU A 104 3.43 13.80 -13.34
C GLU A 104 4.21 15.10 -13.15
N LYS A 105 3.63 16.23 -13.54
CA LYS A 105 4.28 17.54 -13.42
C LYS A 105 4.65 17.89 -11.99
N LYS A 106 3.80 17.51 -11.02
CA LYS A 106 4.07 17.72 -9.59
C LYS A 106 5.30 16.91 -9.16
N PHE A 107 5.35 15.62 -9.50
CA PHE A 107 6.49 14.75 -9.17
C PHE A 107 7.79 15.21 -9.85
N LEU A 108 7.75 15.61 -11.12
CA LEU A 108 8.95 16.02 -11.85
C LEU A 108 9.53 17.35 -11.35
N ASN A 109 8.69 18.23 -10.78
CA ASN A 109 9.07 19.53 -10.25
C ASN A 109 9.15 19.55 -8.71
N ALA A 110 9.00 18.41 -8.05
CA ALA A 110 9.12 18.32 -6.60
C ALA A 110 10.53 18.67 -6.13
N ASP A 111 10.62 19.42 -5.04
CA ASP A 111 11.91 19.69 -4.39
C ASP A 111 12.44 18.42 -3.72
N ARG A 112 11.53 17.65 -3.12
CA ARG A 112 11.80 16.33 -2.52
C ARG A 112 10.54 15.49 -2.42
N ILE A 113 10.73 14.21 -2.15
CA ILE A 113 9.69 13.27 -1.77
C ILE A 113 9.88 12.91 -0.30
N ILE A 114 8.83 12.98 0.50
CA ILE A 114 8.82 12.53 1.90
C ILE A 114 7.95 11.28 1.97
N ILE A 115 8.50 10.17 2.45
CA ILE A 115 7.77 8.91 2.63
C ILE A 115 7.43 8.77 4.10
N VAL A 116 6.13 8.66 4.42
CA VAL A 116 5.65 8.49 5.79
C VAL A 116 4.97 7.14 5.96
N ALA A 117 5.42 6.35 6.91
CA ALA A 117 4.91 5.01 7.15
C ALA A 117 5.26 4.49 8.55
N CYS A 118 4.75 3.30 8.89
CA CYS A 118 5.09 2.54 10.08
C CYS A 118 5.51 1.11 9.71
N GLY A 119 6.27 0.46 10.57
CA GLY A 119 6.64 -0.96 10.45
C GLY A 119 7.34 -1.30 9.14
N THR A 120 6.93 -2.40 8.51
CA THR A 120 7.53 -2.87 7.24
C THR A 120 7.30 -1.92 6.08
N SER A 121 6.22 -1.15 6.08
CA SER A 121 5.98 -0.09 5.09
C SER A 121 7.02 1.01 5.18
N TRP A 122 7.49 1.37 6.37
CA TRP A 122 8.61 2.28 6.56
C TRP A 122 9.91 1.70 5.97
N HIS A 123 10.19 0.40 6.18
CA HIS A 123 11.34 -0.27 5.56
C HIS A 123 11.24 -0.33 4.03
N ALA A 124 10.04 -0.48 3.47
CA ALA A 124 9.82 -0.35 2.01
C ALA A 124 10.15 1.08 1.54
N GLY A 125 9.84 2.09 2.36
CA GLY A 125 10.24 3.48 2.14
C GLY A 125 11.74 3.66 2.06
N LEU A 126 12.53 3.05 2.96
CA LEU A 126 14.00 3.10 2.91
C LEU A 126 14.56 2.51 1.61
N VAL A 127 13.99 1.40 1.12
CA VAL A 127 14.38 0.86 -0.19
C VAL A 127 14.02 1.83 -1.31
N ALA A 128 12.87 2.48 -1.21
CA ALA A 128 12.40 3.46 -2.19
C ALA A 128 13.29 4.71 -2.24
N GLU A 129 13.80 5.17 -1.10
CA GLU A 129 14.75 6.28 -1.00
C GLU A 129 15.95 6.03 -1.91
N TYR A 130 16.67 4.91 -1.71
CA TYR A 130 17.80 4.54 -2.54
C TYR A 130 17.43 4.43 -4.04
N LEU A 131 16.29 3.81 -4.36
CA LEU A 131 15.87 3.63 -5.74
C LEU A 131 15.52 4.95 -6.44
N ILE A 132 14.79 5.84 -5.75
CA ILE A 132 14.36 7.12 -6.34
C ILE A 132 15.56 8.07 -6.46
N GLU A 133 16.40 8.15 -5.45
CA GLU A 133 17.58 8.99 -5.48
C GLU A 133 18.60 8.54 -6.52
N ASP A 134 18.87 7.23 -6.62
CA ASP A 134 19.82 6.69 -7.59
C ASP A 134 19.30 6.84 -9.03
N LEU A 135 18.05 6.45 -9.28
CA LEU A 135 17.51 6.40 -10.63
C LEU A 135 16.92 7.75 -11.10
N ALA A 136 16.07 8.37 -10.28
CA ALA A 136 15.33 9.57 -10.66
C ALA A 136 15.99 10.88 -10.22
N ARG A 137 17.00 10.82 -9.35
CA ARG A 137 17.74 11.99 -8.85
C ARG A 137 16.81 13.03 -8.18
N ILE A 138 15.82 12.55 -7.41
CA ILE A 138 14.96 13.37 -6.59
C ILE A 138 15.32 13.06 -5.13
N PRO A 139 15.60 14.07 -4.29
CA PRO A 139 15.85 13.85 -2.86
C PRO A 139 14.67 13.18 -2.18
N VAL A 140 14.93 12.21 -1.30
CA VAL A 140 13.91 11.48 -0.57
C VAL A 140 14.23 11.52 0.94
N GLU A 141 13.21 11.68 1.76
CA GLU A 141 13.28 11.53 3.22
C GLU A 141 12.29 10.46 3.64
N VAL A 142 12.69 9.56 4.54
CA VAL A 142 11.81 8.50 5.03
C VAL A 142 11.61 8.66 6.52
N GLU A 143 10.36 8.91 6.93
CA GLU A 143 9.98 9.26 8.28
C GLU A 143 9.05 8.21 8.90
N TYR A 144 9.24 7.92 10.18
CA TYR A 144 8.18 7.25 10.93
C TYR A 144 6.99 8.19 11.06
N ALA A 145 5.81 7.71 10.67
CA ALA A 145 4.60 8.51 10.70
C ALA A 145 4.24 8.98 12.10
N SER A 146 4.51 8.16 13.13
CA SER A 146 4.36 8.53 14.55
C SER A 146 5.20 9.74 14.95
N GLU A 147 6.45 9.80 14.49
CA GLU A 147 7.36 10.90 14.83
C GLU A 147 7.07 12.15 13.99
N PHE A 148 6.77 11.94 12.68
CA PHE A 148 6.52 13.02 11.73
C PHE A 148 5.43 13.97 12.20
N ARG A 149 4.33 13.46 12.75
CA ARG A 149 3.20 14.29 13.20
C ARG A 149 3.53 15.20 14.39
N TYR A 150 4.52 14.84 15.23
CA TYR A 150 4.84 15.58 16.44
C TYR A 150 6.05 16.52 16.31
N ARG A 151 6.96 16.26 15.38
CA ARG A 151 8.19 17.04 15.24
C ARG A 151 8.06 18.38 14.50
N ASN A 152 6.84 18.80 14.13
CA ASN A 152 6.59 20.00 13.32
C ASN A 152 7.45 20.09 12.04
N PRO A 153 7.30 19.17 11.09
CA PRO A 153 8.18 19.07 9.93
C PRO A 153 8.09 20.32 9.04
N ILE A 154 9.20 20.68 8.40
CA ILE A 154 9.22 21.70 7.37
C ILE A 154 8.65 21.08 6.10
N ILE A 155 7.53 21.58 5.63
CA ILE A 155 6.82 21.10 4.44
C ILE A 155 6.38 22.30 3.62
N THR A 156 6.49 22.17 2.31
CA THR A 156 6.07 23.16 1.33
C THR A 156 5.09 22.56 0.30
N GLU A 157 4.43 23.40 -0.48
CA GLU A 157 3.56 22.98 -1.59
C GLU A 157 4.31 22.27 -2.74
N ARG A 158 5.65 22.34 -2.74
CA ARG A 158 6.54 21.67 -3.70
C ARG A 158 7.01 20.30 -3.23
N ASP A 159 6.65 19.90 -2.00
CA ASP A 159 6.93 18.57 -1.48
C ASP A 159 5.83 17.59 -1.91
N ILE A 160 6.24 16.37 -2.22
CA ILE A 160 5.35 15.22 -2.38
C ILE A 160 5.46 14.37 -1.12
N VAL A 161 4.34 14.11 -0.47
CA VAL A 161 4.30 13.17 0.66
C VAL A 161 3.67 11.86 0.21
N ILE A 162 4.43 10.77 0.29
CA ILE A 162 3.95 9.42 -0.03
C ILE A 162 3.60 8.71 1.26
N ALA A 163 2.31 8.42 1.46
CA ALA A 163 1.84 7.60 2.58
C ALA A 163 1.81 6.13 2.18
N VAL A 164 2.40 5.26 2.99
CA VAL A 164 2.44 3.82 2.72
C VAL A 164 1.83 3.03 3.85
N SER A 165 0.84 2.22 3.54
CA SER A 165 0.18 1.35 4.51
C SER A 165 -0.41 0.12 3.82
N GLN A 166 -0.29 -1.06 4.45
CA GLN A 166 -0.95 -2.26 3.95
C GLN A 166 -2.47 -2.13 4.12
N SER A 167 -2.95 -1.88 5.33
CA SER A 167 -4.38 -1.74 5.62
C SER A 167 -4.98 -0.44 5.12
N GLY A 168 -4.15 0.62 5.05
CA GLY A 168 -4.61 1.98 4.79
C GLY A 168 -5.39 2.61 5.96
N GLU A 169 -5.35 1.98 7.15
CA GLU A 169 -6.03 2.42 8.37
C GLU A 169 -5.06 2.75 9.51
N THR A 170 -3.76 2.86 9.22
CA THR A 170 -2.73 3.18 10.22
C THR A 170 -2.93 4.61 10.71
N ALA A 171 -3.38 4.77 11.95
CA ALA A 171 -3.77 6.07 12.52
C ALA A 171 -2.64 7.12 12.47
N ASP A 172 -1.39 6.74 12.77
CA ASP A 172 -0.26 7.66 12.71
C ASP A 172 0.02 8.12 11.28
N THR A 173 -0.07 7.21 10.29
CA THR A 173 0.11 7.56 8.87
C THR A 173 -1.01 8.48 8.39
N LEU A 174 -2.25 8.21 8.78
CA LEU A 174 -3.39 9.07 8.47
C LEU A 174 -3.19 10.48 9.04
N SER A 175 -2.83 10.59 10.33
CA SER A 175 -2.57 11.87 10.97
C SER A 175 -1.39 12.62 10.35
N ALA A 176 -0.34 11.90 9.94
CA ALA A 176 0.83 12.50 9.27
C ALA A 176 0.44 13.14 7.93
N ILE A 177 -0.38 12.47 7.11
CA ILE A 177 -0.81 13.05 5.82
C ILE A 177 -1.82 14.18 5.99
N GLN A 178 -2.68 14.14 7.00
CA GLN A 178 -3.57 15.26 7.34
C GLN A 178 -2.74 16.50 7.69
N LEU A 179 -1.72 16.35 8.53
CA LEU A 179 -0.78 17.44 8.83
C LEU A 179 -0.08 17.97 7.57
N ALA A 180 0.47 17.07 6.73
CA ALA A 180 1.16 17.47 5.50
C ALA A 180 0.24 18.23 4.53
N LYS A 181 -1.01 17.80 4.46
CA LYS A 181 -2.07 18.42 3.64
C LYS A 181 -2.36 19.86 4.08
N THR A 182 -2.44 20.12 5.41
CA THR A 182 -2.64 21.49 5.92
C THR A 182 -1.47 22.42 5.59
N LYS A 183 -0.28 21.87 5.33
CA LYS A 183 0.92 22.61 4.93
C LYS A 183 1.07 22.74 3.40
N GLY A 184 0.11 22.25 2.62
CA GLY A 184 0.06 22.40 1.17
C GLY A 184 0.76 21.31 0.35
N ALA A 185 1.32 20.27 0.98
CA ALA A 185 1.95 19.16 0.27
C ALA A 185 0.95 18.37 -0.60
N THR A 186 1.43 17.80 -1.68
CA THR A 186 0.67 16.84 -2.47
C THR A 186 0.81 15.45 -1.88
N ILE A 187 -0.32 14.81 -1.54
CA ILE A 187 -0.34 13.47 -0.92
C ILE A 187 -0.56 12.40 -1.97
N PHE A 188 0.31 11.39 -1.98
CA PHE A 188 0.19 10.18 -2.80
C PHE A 188 0.08 8.95 -1.89
N GLY A 189 -1.04 8.23 -1.95
CA GLY A 189 -1.29 7.05 -1.13
C GLY A 189 -0.83 5.76 -1.81
N ILE A 190 -0.09 4.91 -1.09
CA ILE A 190 0.19 3.53 -1.48
C ILE A 190 -0.47 2.61 -0.46
N CYS A 191 -1.57 2.00 -0.83
CA CYS A 191 -2.35 1.10 0.02
C CYS A 191 -2.56 -0.25 -0.65
N ASN A 192 -2.85 -1.28 0.15
CA ASN A 192 -3.32 -2.55 -0.39
C ASN A 192 -4.86 -2.65 -0.32
N ALA A 193 -5.46 -2.19 0.78
CA ALA A 193 -6.91 -2.17 0.93
C ALA A 193 -7.54 -1.01 0.12
N VAL A 194 -8.47 -1.40 -0.77
CA VAL A 194 -9.20 -0.46 -1.61
C VAL A 194 -10.23 0.29 -0.76
N GLY A 195 -10.33 1.62 -0.94
CA GLY A 195 -11.29 2.46 -0.24
C GLY A 195 -10.95 2.75 1.22
N SER A 196 -9.72 2.42 1.67
CA SER A 196 -9.24 2.72 3.03
C SER A 196 -9.11 4.22 3.31
N SER A 197 -9.04 4.59 4.60
CA SER A 197 -9.00 5.98 5.05
C SER A 197 -7.81 6.75 4.43
N ILE A 198 -6.60 6.16 4.42
CA ILE A 198 -5.42 6.79 3.79
C ILE A 198 -5.64 6.96 2.27
N ALA A 199 -6.28 5.99 1.60
CA ALA A 199 -6.57 6.11 0.17
C ALA A 199 -7.55 7.25 -0.12
N ARG A 200 -8.60 7.41 0.71
CA ARG A 200 -9.58 8.49 0.57
C ARG A 200 -8.99 9.87 0.89
N GLU A 201 -8.14 9.95 1.91
CA GLU A 201 -7.46 11.19 2.30
C GLU A 201 -6.37 11.64 1.34
N SER A 202 -5.83 10.73 0.54
CA SER A 202 -4.79 11.07 -0.45
C SER A 202 -5.38 11.79 -1.65
N HIS A 203 -4.62 12.75 -2.21
CA HIS A 203 -5.04 13.43 -3.45
C HIS A 203 -5.09 12.46 -4.62
N ILE A 204 -4.18 11.48 -4.63
CA ILE A 204 -4.04 10.44 -5.63
C ILE A 204 -3.21 9.29 -5.05
N GLY A 205 -3.19 8.14 -5.70
CA GLY A 205 -2.41 7.00 -5.22
C GLY A 205 -2.38 5.82 -6.16
N ALA A 206 -1.88 4.72 -5.63
CA ALA A 206 -1.87 3.42 -6.30
C ALA A 206 -2.05 2.29 -5.28
N TYR A 207 -2.87 1.30 -5.63
CA TYR A 207 -3.02 0.08 -4.83
C TYR A 207 -1.96 -0.95 -5.20
N THR A 208 -1.46 -1.71 -4.22
CA THR A 208 -0.48 -2.76 -4.48
C THR A 208 -1.09 -4.01 -5.10
N HIS A 209 -2.38 -4.27 -4.84
CA HIS A 209 -3.07 -5.49 -5.29
C HIS A 209 -2.43 -6.80 -4.80
N ALA A 210 -1.84 -6.78 -3.60
CA ALA A 210 -1.19 -7.96 -3.01
C ALA A 210 -2.20 -9.01 -2.49
N GLY A 211 -3.48 -8.70 -2.50
CA GLY A 211 -4.53 -9.50 -1.86
C GLY A 211 -4.52 -9.34 -0.32
N PRO A 212 -5.46 -9.95 0.39
CA PRO A 212 -5.52 -9.88 1.84
C PRO A 212 -4.26 -10.43 2.50
N GLU A 213 -3.73 -9.74 3.52
CA GLU A 213 -2.61 -10.17 4.35
C GLU A 213 -3.08 -10.21 5.80
N ILE A 214 -3.09 -11.41 6.39
CA ILE A 214 -3.64 -11.71 7.72
C ILE A 214 -2.52 -11.91 8.74
N GLY A 215 -1.37 -12.39 8.28
CA GLY A 215 -0.18 -12.54 9.12
C GLY A 215 0.23 -11.20 9.73
N VAL A 216 0.47 -11.19 11.06
CA VAL A 216 0.86 -9.97 11.78
C VAL A 216 2.15 -9.37 11.24
N ALA A 217 3.15 -10.24 10.96
CA ALA A 217 4.37 -9.81 10.29
C ALA A 217 4.13 -9.79 8.76
N SER A 218 4.23 -8.61 8.18
CA SER A 218 4.01 -8.41 6.74
C SER A 218 5.10 -9.07 5.90
N THR A 219 4.71 -9.73 4.84
CA THR A 219 5.58 -10.41 3.87
C THR A 219 5.28 -9.99 2.45
N LYS A 220 4.17 -10.44 1.87
CA LYS A 220 3.79 -10.15 0.48
C LYS A 220 3.41 -8.68 0.25
N ALA A 221 2.83 -8.01 1.23
CA ALA A 221 2.52 -6.59 1.11
C ALA A 221 3.80 -5.74 1.05
N PHE A 222 4.82 -6.08 1.85
CA PHE A 222 6.13 -5.44 1.78
C PHE A 222 6.77 -5.56 0.40
N THR A 223 6.86 -6.78 -0.16
CA THR A 223 7.45 -6.99 -1.48
C THR A 223 6.64 -6.33 -2.60
N ALA A 224 5.32 -6.27 -2.47
CA ALA A 224 4.44 -5.54 -3.37
C ALA A 224 4.67 -4.01 -3.31
N GLN A 225 4.86 -3.45 -2.10
CA GLN A 225 5.20 -2.03 -1.91
C GLN A 225 6.55 -1.70 -2.56
N VAL A 226 7.60 -2.51 -2.32
CA VAL A 226 8.91 -2.35 -2.96
C VAL A 226 8.80 -2.43 -4.49
N THR A 227 7.99 -3.35 -5.01
CA THR A 227 7.72 -3.48 -6.45
C THR A 227 7.08 -2.21 -7.01
N LEU A 228 6.08 -1.66 -6.33
CA LEU A 228 5.42 -0.43 -6.76
C LEU A 228 6.37 0.77 -6.70
N PHE A 229 7.18 0.89 -5.66
CA PHE A 229 8.21 1.93 -5.58
C PHE A 229 9.25 1.81 -6.70
N THR A 230 9.64 0.58 -7.06
CA THR A 230 10.54 0.34 -8.19
C THR A 230 9.93 0.86 -9.50
N LEU A 231 8.64 0.59 -9.73
CA LEU A 231 7.92 1.13 -10.89
C LEU A 231 7.88 2.67 -10.88
N ILE A 232 7.64 3.29 -9.71
CA ILE A 232 7.62 4.75 -9.55
C ILE A 232 9.01 5.33 -9.86
N ALA A 233 10.07 4.80 -9.25
CA ALA A 233 11.44 5.25 -9.45
C ALA A 233 11.86 5.16 -10.92
N MET A 234 11.59 4.02 -11.57
CA MET A 234 11.91 3.82 -13.00
C MET A 234 11.10 4.76 -13.91
N SER A 235 9.82 4.98 -13.60
CA SER A 235 8.96 5.89 -14.37
C SER A 235 9.44 7.34 -14.27
N LEU A 236 9.76 7.79 -13.07
CA LEU A 236 10.30 9.14 -12.84
C LEU A 236 11.67 9.31 -13.51
N ALA A 237 12.54 8.31 -13.41
CA ALA A 237 13.87 8.34 -14.03
C ALA A 237 13.81 8.46 -15.57
N GLU A 238 12.90 7.71 -16.18
CA GLU A 238 12.69 7.79 -17.64
C GLU A 238 12.21 9.18 -18.05
N LYS A 239 11.22 9.73 -17.35
CA LYS A 239 10.61 11.03 -17.64
C LYS A 239 11.56 12.20 -17.39
N ARG A 240 12.44 12.09 -16.38
CA ARG A 240 13.50 13.07 -16.10
C ARG A 240 14.73 12.93 -17.02
N GLY A 241 14.83 11.81 -17.76
CA GLY A 241 15.99 11.52 -18.59
C GLY A 241 17.28 11.25 -17.80
N THR A 242 17.17 10.84 -16.54
CA THR A 242 18.32 10.59 -15.65
C THR A 242 18.98 9.23 -15.90
N ILE A 243 18.31 8.33 -16.60
CA ILE A 243 18.87 7.03 -17.03
C ILE A 243 18.79 6.87 -18.54
N SER A 244 19.73 6.08 -19.10
CA SER A 244 19.72 5.80 -20.53
C SER A 244 18.55 4.91 -20.93
N LYS A 245 18.04 5.05 -22.16
CA LYS A 245 16.99 4.15 -22.72
C LYS A 245 17.42 2.67 -22.70
N LYS A 246 18.73 2.38 -22.84
CA LYS A 246 19.26 1.01 -22.76
C LYS A 246 19.11 0.45 -21.35
N LEU A 247 19.48 1.21 -20.33
CA LEU A 247 19.32 0.81 -18.93
C LEU A 247 17.85 0.64 -18.58
N TYR A 248 16.99 1.60 -18.93
CA TYR A 248 15.55 1.53 -18.69
C TYR A 248 14.91 0.23 -19.23
N ARG A 249 15.21 -0.11 -20.51
CA ARG A 249 14.74 -1.36 -21.13
C ARG A 249 15.26 -2.61 -20.44
N LYS A 250 16.52 -2.58 -19.95
CA LYS A 250 17.07 -3.67 -19.16
C LYS A 250 16.30 -3.84 -17.86
N LEU A 251 16.08 -2.76 -17.11
CA LEU A 251 15.34 -2.78 -15.84
C LEU A 251 13.89 -3.28 -16.01
N ILE A 252 13.19 -2.90 -17.08
CA ILE A 252 11.84 -3.43 -17.40
C ILE A 252 11.87 -4.96 -17.49
N ARG A 253 12.82 -5.54 -18.22
CA ARG A 253 12.92 -7.00 -18.39
C ARG A 253 13.32 -7.71 -17.09
N GLU A 254 14.21 -7.12 -16.32
CA GLU A 254 14.62 -7.67 -15.03
C GLU A 254 13.46 -7.65 -14.03
N LEU A 255 12.69 -6.56 -14.00
CA LEU A 255 11.52 -6.43 -13.12
C LEU A 255 10.41 -7.42 -13.51
N ASP A 256 10.16 -7.63 -14.80
CA ASP A 256 9.22 -8.64 -15.31
C ASP A 256 9.62 -10.07 -14.90
N ALA A 257 10.92 -10.33 -14.75
CA ALA A 257 11.44 -11.63 -14.33
C ALA A 257 11.38 -11.87 -12.82
N ILE A 258 11.15 -10.83 -12.00
CA ILE A 258 11.20 -10.94 -10.51
C ILE A 258 10.23 -11.99 -9.96
N PRO A 259 8.96 -12.09 -10.38
CA PRO A 259 8.06 -13.14 -9.87
C PRO A 259 8.64 -14.55 -10.00
N LYS A 260 9.24 -14.87 -11.16
CA LYS A 260 9.88 -16.18 -11.40
C LYS A 260 11.13 -16.37 -10.55
N LYS A 261 11.92 -15.32 -10.33
CA LYS A 261 13.12 -15.38 -9.46
C LYS A 261 12.72 -15.65 -8.02
N VAL A 262 11.69 -14.97 -7.51
CA VAL A 262 11.15 -15.21 -6.15
C VAL A 262 10.59 -16.62 -6.04
N GLN A 263 9.82 -17.11 -7.03
CA GLN A 263 9.34 -18.48 -7.06
C GLN A 263 10.47 -19.51 -7.02
N HIS A 264 11.61 -19.22 -7.68
CA HIS A 264 12.78 -20.07 -7.61
C HIS A 264 13.43 -20.05 -6.22
N THR A 265 13.52 -18.89 -5.58
CA THR A 265 14.08 -18.71 -4.23
C THR A 265 13.26 -19.45 -3.19
N LEU A 266 11.94 -19.51 -3.31
CA LEU A 266 11.06 -20.27 -2.40
C LEU A 266 11.34 -21.77 -2.37
N LYS A 267 12.04 -22.33 -3.38
CA LYS A 267 12.48 -23.73 -3.35
C LYS A 267 13.53 -24.02 -2.28
N LEU A 268 14.11 -22.97 -1.66
CA LEU A 268 15.06 -23.09 -0.55
C LEU A 268 14.36 -23.26 0.81
N ASP A 269 13.03 -23.38 0.85
CA ASP A 269 12.24 -23.46 2.09
C ASP A 269 12.71 -24.62 3.00
N GLU A 270 12.93 -25.81 2.46
CA GLU A 270 13.41 -26.97 3.24
C GLU A 270 14.81 -26.72 3.85
N GLN A 271 15.69 -26.04 3.12
CA GLN A 271 17.00 -25.64 3.63
C GLN A 271 16.84 -24.62 4.78
N SER A 272 15.95 -23.67 4.64
CA SER A 272 15.65 -22.67 5.66
C SER A 272 15.06 -23.32 6.92
N LYS A 273 14.16 -24.29 6.77
CA LYS A 273 13.60 -25.08 7.88
C LYS A 273 14.69 -25.86 8.62
N HIS A 274 15.60 -26.49 7.87
CA HIS A 274 16.73 -27.21 8.46
C HIS A 274 17.61 -26.26 9.29
N ILE A 275 18.00 -25.12 8.74
CA ILE A 275 18.80 -24.11 9.45
C ILE A 275 18.05 -23.64 10.71
N ALA A 276 16.78 -23.29 10.60
CA ALA A 276 15.97 -22.86 11.75
C ALA A 276 15.90 -23.92 12.85
N SER A 277 15.87 -25.22 12.50
CA SER A 277 15.85 -26.29 13.49
C SER A 277 17.16 -26.46 14.28
N VAL A 278 18.27 -26.03 13.67
CA VAL A 278 19.62 -26.08 14.33
C VAL A 278 19.78 -24.91 15.32
N TYR A 279 19.16 -23.76 15.03
CA TYR A 279 19.32 -22.54 15.83
C TYR A 279 18.10 -22.23 16.70
N LYS A 280 17.35 -23.26 17.06
CA LYS A 280 16.20 -23.15 17.97
C LYS A 280 16.61 -22.81 19.38
#